data_cb1684d9e6c5a5b36fe42c9acd2aaa95
#
_entry.id   cb1684d9e6c5a5b36fe42c9acd2aaa95
#
_cell.length_a   1.000
_cell.length_b   1.000
_cell.length_c   1.000
_cell.angle_alpha   90.00
_cell.angle_beta   90.00
_cell.angle_gamma   90.00
#
_symmetry.space_group_name_H-M   'P 1'
#
loop_
_entity.id
_entity.type
_entity.pdbx_description
1 polymer ?
#
loop_
_entity_poly.entity_id
_entity_poly.type
_entity_poly.pdbx_seq_one_letter_code
_entity_poly.pdbx_strand_id
1 'polypeptide(L)'
;AQSDFTPILNINKSIIKTGQLLQAAVHRQMVSDVPVGAFLSGGLDSSAVVSFARELKPELECFTIKAEGYEEEGFEDDYPYAVAVAEHLGVRLNSVYVRPDDIINNIYKMVEILDEPLADPAALNIYFISEAAKKSGIKVLLSGAGGDDVFSGYRRHFAVKYNSYILSLPPSIRRLVQS
;
A
#
# COMPACT_ATOMS: atom_id res chain seq x y z
N ALA A 1 -28.92 -0.54 -5.70
CA ALA A 1 -29.21 -1.90 -5.25
C ALA A 1 -28.70 -1.99 -3.83
N GLN A 2 -29.61 -2.08 -2.81
CA GLN A 2 -29.23 -2.46 -1.46
C GLN A 2 -28.82 -3.93 -1.53
N SER A 3 -27.52 -4.19 -1.34
CA SER A 3 -27.08 -5.56 -1.14
C SER A 3 -27.61 -6.02 0.23
N ASP A 4 -28.28 -7.17 0.27
CA ASP A 4 -28.67 -7.87 1.50
C ASP A 4 -27.39 -8.31 2.23
N PHE A 5 -26.77 -7.34 2.92
CA PHE A 5 -25.54 -7.59 3.67
C PHE A 5 -25.90 -8.11 5.06
N THR A 6 -25.75 -9.40 5.25
CA THR A 6 -25.83 -10.00 6.59
C THR A 6 -24.44 -9.96 7.22
N PRO A 7 -24.23 -9.20 8.31
CA PRO A 7 -22.93 -9.11 8.95
C PRO A 7 -22.51 -10.45 9.55
N ILE A 8 -21.25 -10.83 9.36
CA ILE A 8 -20.69 -12.04 9.97
C ILE A 8 -20.22 -11.65 11.38
N LEU A 9 -20.96 -12.07 12.40
CA LEU A 9 -20.66 -11.73 13.81
C LEU A 9 -19.58 -12.61 14.45
N ASN A 10 -19.19 -13.72 13.80
CA ASN A 10 -18.17 -14.64 14.31
C ASN A 10 -16.81 -14.27 13.72
N ILE A 11 -15.87 -13.85 14.57
CA ILE A 11 -14.55 -13.36 14.16
C ILE A 11 -13.76 -14.41 13.35
N ASN A 12 -13.78 -15.67 13.74
CA ASN A 12 -13.06 -16.73 13.02
C ASN A 12 -13.62 -16.95 11.60
N LYS A 13 -14.95 -16.92 11.47
CA LYS A 13 -15.60 -16.98 10.16
C LYS A 13 -15.28 -15.75 9.32
N SER A 14 -15.21 -14.57 9.93
CA SER A 14 -14.84 -13.32 9.25
C SER A 14 -13.42 -13.39 8.73
N ILE A 15 -12.45 -13.84 9.53
CA ILE A 15 -11.04 -13.98 9.14
C ILE A 15 -10.92 -14.91 7.93
N ILE A 16 -11.51 -16.11 8.02
CA ILE A 16 -11.46 -17.09 6.91
C ILE A 16 -12.10 -16.52 5.65
N LYS A 17 -13.27 -15.90 5.77
CA LYS A 17 -13.99 -15.35 4.63
C LYS A 17 -13.24 -14.18 3.99
N THR A 18 -12.64 -13.31 4.79
CA THR A 18 -11.80 -12.20 4.31
C THR A 18 -10.60 -12.72 3.52
N GLY A 19 -9.88 -13.71 4.05
CA GLY A 19 -8.75 -14.33 3.34
C GLY A 19 -9.19 -14.93 2.00
N GLN A 20 -10.29 -15.68 1.97
CA GLN A 20 -10.84 -16.26 0.73
C GLN A 20 -11.22 -15.19 -0.31
N LEU A 21 -11.84 -14.09 0.14
CA LEU A 21 -12.27 -13.02 -0.75
C LEU A 21 -11.06 -12.25 -1.30
N LEU A 22 -10.06 -11.99 -0.47
CA LEU A 22 -8.83 -11.32 -0.87
C LEU A 22 -8.04 -12.18 -1.87
N GLN A 23 -7.84 -13.46 -1.56
CA GLN A 23 -7.21 -14.42 -2.47
C GLN A 23 -7.92 -14.44 -3.84
N ALA A 24 -9.25 -14.60 -3.84
CA ALA A 24 -10.03 -14.62 -5.07
C ALA A 24 -9.95 -13.29 -5.85
N ALA A 25 -9.86 -12.14 -5.15
CA ALA A 25 -9.67 -10.84 -5.77
C ALA A 25 -8.30 -10.73 -6.44
N VAL A 26 -7.24 -11.09 -5.73
CA VAL A 26 -5.86 -11.08 -6.26
C VAL A 26 -5.74 -12.03 -7.46
N HIS A 27 -6.25 -13.26 -7.35
CA HIS A 27 -6.20 -14.22 -8.45
C HIS A 27 -6.90 -13.70 -9.70
N ARG A 28 -8.04 -12.99 -9.57
CA ARG A 28 -8.70 -12.35 -10.73
C ARG A 28 -7.84 -11.26 -11.36
N GLN A 29 -7.12 -10.48 -10.56
CA GLN A 29 -6.23 -9.42 -11.05
C GLN A 29 -4.93 -9.97 -11.68
N MET A 30 -4.60 -11.22 -11.41
CA MET A 30 -3.46 -11.89 -12.05
C MET A 30 -3.75 -12.36 -13.49
N VAL A 31 -5.02 -12.36 -13.91
CA VAL A 31 -5.40 -12.69 -15.30
C VAL A 31 -4.98 -11.52 -16.19
N SER A 32 -3.95 -11.75 -17.02
CA SER A 32 -3.35 -10.72 -17.87
C SER A 32 -2.64 -11.32 -19.07
N ASP A 33 -2.74 -10.65 -20.21
CA ASP A 33 -2.01 -10.99 -21.44
C ASP A 33 -0.57 -10.45 -21.46
N VAL A 34 -0.18 -9.74 -20.41
CA VAL A 34 1.14 -9.11 -20.28
C VAL A 34 1.80 -9.47 -18.92
N PRO A 35 3.13 -9.33 -18.79
CA PRO A 35 3.82 -9.61 -17.55
C PRO A 35 3.30 -8.73 -16.39
N VAL A 36 2.93 -9.39 -15.28
CA VAL A 36 2.46 -8.78 -14.03
C VAL A 36 3.56 -8.86 -12.99
N GLY A 37 3.77 -7.79 -12.25
CA GLY A 37 4.57 -7.71 -11.03
C GLY A 37 3.75 -7.14 -9.88
N ALA A 38 4.41 -6.76 -8.78
CA ALA A 38 3.75 -6.18 -7.63
C ALA A 38 4.61 -5.13 -6.92
N PHE A 39 3.96 -4.14 -6.31
CA PHE A 39 4.57 -3.31 -5.28
C PHE A 39 4.72 -4.13 -3.99
N LEU A 40 5.85 -4.00 -3.31
CA LEU A 40 6.08 -4.64 -2.01
C LEU A 40 6.75 -3.64 -1.06
N SER A 41 5.99 -3.05 -0.16
CA SER A 41 6.50 -2.15 0.90
C SER A 41 6.86 -2.88 2.18
N GLY A 42 6.49 -4.16 2.32
CA GLY A 42 6.60 -4.89 3.58
C GLY A 42 5.45 -4.63 4.56
N GLY A 43 4.56 -3.68 4.27
CA GLY A 43 3.31 -3.49 5.00
C GLY A 43 2.34 -4.66 4.79
N LEU A 44 1.36 -4.79 5.70
CA LEU A 44 0.41 -5.91 5.72
C LEU A 44 -0.31 -6.11 4.38
N ASP A 45 -0.81 -5.03 3.79
CA ASP A 45 -1.64 -5.09 2.58
C ASP A 45 -0.85 -5.54 1.36
N SER A 46 0.31 -4.93 1.11
CA SER A 46 1.19 -5.32 0.00
C SER A 46 1.69 -6.75 0.16
N SER A 47 2.03 -7.15 1.39
CA SER A 47 2.48 -8.51 1.71
C SER A 47 1.39 -9.54 1.46
N ALA A 48 0.13 -9.24 1.83
CA ALA A 48 -1.01 -10.12 1.57
C ALA A 48 -1.28 -10.29 0.07
N VAL A 49 -1.24 -9.17 -0.70
CA VAL A 49 -1.40 -9.22 -2.16
C VAL A 49 -0.31 -10.09 -2.79
N VAL A 50 0.97 -9.89 -2.43
CA VAL A 50 2.10 -10.67 -2.97
C VAL A 50 1.99 -12.14 -2.56
N SER A 51 1.58 -12.43 -1.31
CA SER A 51 1.39 -13.80 -0.83
C SER A 51 0.42 -14.59 -1.69
N PHE A 52 -0.73 -14.01 -2.06
CA PHE A 52 -1.69 -14.68 -2.93
C PHE A 52 -1.29 -14.67 -4.41
N ALA A 53 -0.65 -13.61 -4.89
CA ALA A 53 -0.22 -13.52 -6.28
C ALA A 53 0.85 -14.58 -6.62
N ARG A 54 1.79 -14.86 -5.70
CA ARG A 54 2.83 -15.86 -5.89
C ARG A 54 2.29 -17.30 -6.01
N GLU A 55 1.10 -17.58 -5.48
CA GLU A 55 0.47 -18.89 -5.65
C GLU A 55 0.26 -19.24 -7.13
N LEU A 56 -0.02 -18.23 -7.97
CA LEU A 56 -0.20 -18.39 -9.41
C LEU A 56 1.10 -18.13 -10.20
N LYS A 57 2.01 -17.34 -9.66
CA LYS A 57 3.28 -16.97 -10.29
C LYS A 57 4.42 -17.00 -9.25
N PRO A 58 5.06 -18.17 -9.05
CA PRO A 58 6.16 -18.31 -8.07
C PRO A 58 7.33 -17.36 -8.33
N GLU A 59 7.63 -17.03 -9.60
CA GLU A 59 8.67 -16.07 -9.97
C GLU A 59 8.13 -14.64 -10.07
N LEU A 60 7.17 -14.26 -9.23
CA LEU A 60 6.62 -12.91 -9.23
C LEU A 60 7.73 -11.89 -8.95
N GLU A 61 7.85 -10.89 -9.83
CA GLU A 61 8.75 -9.77 -9.64
C GLU A 61 8.08 -8.70 -8.79
N CYS A 62 8.68 -8.41 -7.64
CA CYS A 62 8.24 -7.36 -6.73
C CYS A 62 9.18 -6.17 -6.79
N PHE A 63 8.67 -4.99 -6.51
CA PHE A 63 9.40 -3.72 -6.56
C PHE A 63 9.18 -2.94 -5.27
N THR A 64 10.27 -2.36 -4.75
CA THR A 64 10.24 -1.49 -3.56
C THR A 64 11.18 -0.31 -3.75
N ILE A 65 10.91 0.79 -3.03
CA ILE A 65 11.82 1.92 -2.93
C ILE A 65 12.83 1.66 -1.82
N LYS A 66 14.07 2.07 -2.08
CA LYS A 66 15.09 2.27 -1.06
C LYS A 66 15.56 3.72 -1.13
N ALA A 67 15.17 4.51 -0.15
CA ALA A 67 15.63 5.88 -0.04
C ALA A 67 17.11 5.91 0.40
N GLU A 68 17.93 6.70 -0.29
CA GLU A 68 19.33 6.93 0.07
C GLU A 68 19.50 8.38 0.56
N GLY A 69 20.27 8.56 1.64
CA GLY A 69 20.57 9.89 2.17
C GLY A 69 19.51 10.47 3.12
N TYR A 70 18.55 9.70 3.54
CA TYR A 70 17.55 10.05 4.57
C TYR A 70 17.82 9.27 5.86
N GLU A 71 18.92 9.55 6.53
CA GLU A 71 19.24 8.97 7.85
C GLU A 71 18.68 9.87 8.99
N GLU A 72 17.65 10.66 8.75
CA GLU A 72 17.05 11.49 9.80
C GLU A 72 16.17 10.66 10.74
N GLU A 73 16.35 10.89 12.06
CA GLU A 73 15.54 10.28 13.12
C GLU A 73 14.04 10.55 12.88
N GLY A 74 13.27 9.47 12.69
CA GLY A 74 11.82 9.50 12.58
C GLY A 74 11.21 9.10 11.24
N PHE A 75 12.01 8.82 10.22
CA PHE A 75 11.56 8.15 9.00
C PHE A 75 11.74 6.64 9.18
N GLU A 76 10.66 5.90 9.36
CA GLU A 76 10.70 4.44 9.31
C GLU A 76 10.93 4.02 7.84
N ASP A 77 12.10 3.45 7.56
CA ASP A 77 12.41 2.87 6.25
C ASP A 77 11.67 1.52 6.12
N ASP A 78 10.70 1.47 5.22
CA ASP A 78 9.94 0.25 4.93
C ASP A 78 10.80 -0.84 4.25
N TYR A 79 11.97 -0.49 3.72
CA TYR A 79 12.82 -1.38 2.95
C TYR A 79 13.23 -2.68 3.67
N PRO A 80 13.65 -2.67 4.95
CA PRO A 80 13.97 -3.90 5.67
C PRO A 80 12.80 -4.87 5.77
N TYR A 81 11.58 -4.36 5.93
CA TYR A 81 10.37 -5.17 5.98
C TYR A 81 10.05 -5.77 4.61
N ALA A 82 10.22 -5.00 3.53
CA ALA A 82 10.04 -5.50 2.17
C ALA A 82 11.01 -6.65 1.85
N VAL A 83 12.29 -6.53 2.27
CA VAL A 83 13.29 -7.58 2.13
C VAL A 83 12.88 -8.83 2.91
N ALA A 84 12.52 -8.69 4.19
CA ALA A 84 12.13 -9.82 5.03
C ALA A 84 10.90 -10.57 4.45
N VAL A 85 9.91 -9.84 3.95
CA VAL A 85 8.72 -10.45 3.30
C VAL A 85 9.11 -11.14 2.00
N ALA A 86 9.95 -10.52 1.17
CA ALA A 86 10.39 -11.13 -0.09
C ALA A 86 11.16 -12.44 0.14
N GLU A 87 12.06 -12.47 1.12
CA GLU A 87 12.80 -13.67 1.52
C GLU A 87 11.86 -14.76 2.05
N HIS A 88 10.92 -14.40 2.95
CA HIS A 88 9.95 -15.33 3.51
C HIS A 88 9.05 -15.94 2.42
N LEU A 89 8.61 -15.13 1.48
CA LEU A 89 7.73 -15.56 0.39
C LEU A 89 8.52 -16.20 -0.78
N GLY A 90 9.86 -16.08 -0.83
CA GLY A 90 10.68 -16.59 -1.92
C GLY A 90 10.39 -15.90 -3.27
N VAL A 91 10.05 -14.61 -3.25
CA VAL A 91 9.80 -13.79 -4.45
C VAL A 91 11.00 -12.93 -4.78
N ARG A 92 11.14 -12.56 -6.05
CA ARG A 92 12.22 -11.67 -6.51
C ARG A 92 11.91 -10.23 -6.15
N LEU A 93 12.78 -9.57 -5.35
CA LEU A 93 12.66 -8.17 -4.99
C LEU A 93 13.63 -7.30 -5.81
N ASN A 94 13.09 -6.34 -6.52
CA ASN A 94 13.83 -5.32 -7.26
C ASN A 94 13.80 -4.02 -6.45
N SER A 95 14.96 -3.62 -5.93
CA SER A 95 15.12 -2.40 -5.14
C SER A 95 15.38 -1.21 -6.04
N VAL A 96 14.54 -0.18 -5.95
CA VAL A 96 14.66 1.07 -6.68
C VAL A 96 15.28 2.10 -5.74
N TYR A 97 16.54 2.43 -5.99
CA TYR A 97 17.27 3.42 -5.19
C TYR A 97 16.86 4.83 -5.62
N VAL A 98 16.46 5.65 -4.66
CA VAL A 98 16.01 7.03 -4.89
C VAL A 98 16.78 7.97 -3.95
N ARG A 99 17.46 8.93 -4.52
CA ARG A 99 18.20 9.99 -3.80
C ARG A 99 17.43 11.30 -3.84
N PRO A 100 17.71 12.25 -2.94
CA PRO A 100 17.10 13.59 -2.96
C PRO A 100 17.19 14.28 -4.33
N ASP A 101 18.34 14.17 -4.99
CA ASP A 101 18.54 14.75 -6.33
C ASP A 101 17.65 14.13 -7.39
N ASP A 102 17.36 12.82 -7.27
CA ASP A 102 16.46 12.13 -8.20
C ASP A 102 15.03 12.68 -8.07
N ILE A 103 14.60 13.01 -6.85
CA ILE A 103 13.31 13.64 -6.58
C ILE A 103 13.25 15.03 -7.21
N ILE A 104 14.24 15.88 -6.92
CA ILE A 104 14.29 17.25 -7.43
C ILE A 104 14.29 17.28 -8.96
N ASN A 105 15.07 16.41 -9.59
CA ASN A 105 15.21 16.36 -11.04
C ASN A 105 13.98 15.79 -11.77
N ASN A 106 13.12 15.04 -11.08
CA ASN A 106 11.96 14.38 -11.69
C ASN A 106 10.61 14.97 -11.29
N ILE A 107 10.56 15.96 -10.36
CA ILE A 107 9.29 16.52 -9.89
C ILE A 107 8.47 17.16 -11.00
N TYR A 108 9.11 17.92 -11.91
CA TYR A 108 8.41 18.54 -13.05
C TYR A 108 7.86 17.49 -14.01
N LYS A 109 8.66 16.45 -14.30
CA LYS A 109 8.24 15.35 -15.17
C LYS A 109 7.07 14.58 -14.57
N MET A 110 7.07 14.38 -13.24
CA MET A 110 5.95 13.76 -12.55
C MET A 110 4.67 14.60 -12.71
N VAL A 111 4.76 15.92 -12.49
CA VAL A 111 3.62 16.82 -12.63
C VAL A 111 3.06 16.81 -14.07
N GLU A 112 3.91 16.72 -15.08
CA GLU A 112 3.49 16.63 -16.49
C GLU A 112 2.77 15.30 -16.82
N ILE A 113 3.09 14.21 -16.10
CA ILE A 113 2.49 12.88 -16.33
C ILE A 113 1.14 12.76 -15.60
N LEU A 114 0.94 13.50 -14.51
CA LEU A 114 -0.31 13.46 -13.73
C LEU A 114 -1.41 14.24 -14.45
N ASP A 115 -2.56 13.62 -14.63
CA ASP A 115 -3.75 14.25 -15.23
C ASP A 115 -4.36 15.34 -14.33
N GLU A 116 -4.15 15.23 -13.02
CA GLU A 116 -4.65 16.16 -12.02
C GLU A 116 -3.54 16.59 -11.04
N PRO A 117 -3.59 17.83 -10.49
CA PRO A 117 -2.65 18.25 -9.45
C PRO A 117 -2.79 17.36 -8.21
N LEU A 118 -1.73 16.64 -7.87
CA LEU A 118 -1.66 15.78 -6.70
C LEU A 118 -0.53 16.26 -5.78
N ALA A 119 -0.87 16.61 -4.53
CA ALA A 119 0.10 17.03 -3.52
C ALA A 119 0.64 15.87 -2.67
N ASP A 120 0.46 14.63 -3.12
CA ASP A 120 0.96 13.44 -2.42
C ASP A 120 2.35 13.04 -2.95
N PRO A 121 3.40 13.04 -2.11
CA PRO A 121 4.75 12.64 -2.51
C PRO A 121 4.83 11.15 -2.93
N ALA A 122 3.86 10.32 -2.55
CA ALA A 122 3.79 8.92 -2.98
C ALA A 122 3.74 8.76 -4.51
N ALA A 123 3.25 9.77 -5.24
CA ALA A 123 3.24 9.77 -6.70
C ALA A 123 4.65 9.64 -7.30
N LEU A 124 5.67 10.24 -6.69
CA LEU A 124 7.07 10.08 -7.12
C LEU A 124 7.57 8.64 -6.94
N ASN A 125 7.23 8.01 -5.83
CA ASN A 125 7.60 6.62 -5.58
C ASN A 125 6.96 5.69 -6.62
N ILE A 126 5.68 5.91 -6.94
CA ILE A 126 4.96 5.17 -7.99
C ILE A 126 5.64 5.39 -9.33
N TYR A 127 6.05 6.62 -9.65
CA TYR A 127 6.75 6.95 -10.89
C TYR A 127 8.07 6.17 -11.01
N PHE A 128 8.95 6.20 -9.99
CA PHE A 128 10.24 5.50 -10.03
C PHE A 128 10.08 3.98 -10.13
N ILE A 129 9.15 3.40 -9.37
CA ILE A 129 8.86 1.96 -9.45
C ILE A 129 8.31 1.60 -10.82
N SER A 130 7.41 2.39 -11.39
CA SER A 130 6.83 2.15 -12.72
C SER A 130 7.88 2.19 -13.81
N GLU A 131 8.84 3.12 -13.74
CA GLU A 131 9.99 3.19 -14.65
C GLU A 131 10.89 1.93 -14.53
N ALA A 132 11.15 1.48 -13.30
CA ALA A 132 11.94 0.27 -13.07
C ALA A 132 11.22 -0.99 -13.59
N ALA A 133 9.95 -1.14 -13.29
CA ALA A 133 9.11 -2.24 -13.76
C ALA A 133 9.06 -2.29 -15.29
N LYS A 134 8.88 -1.13 -15.94
CA LYS A 134 8.90 -1.01 -17.40
C LYS A 134 10.23 -1.47 -17.99
N LYS A 135 11.37 -1.13 -17.38
CA LYS A 135 12.70 -1.59 -17.81
C LYS A 135 12.87 -3.10 -17.67
N SER A 136 12.21 -3.72 -16.69
CA SER A 136 12.16 -5.18 -16.51
C SER A 136 11.11 -5.87 -17.41
N GLY A 137 10.43 -5.12 -18.27
CA GLY A 137 9.39 -5.67 -19.17
C GLY A 137 8.03 -5.90 -18.49
N ILE A 138 7.87 -5.52 -17.23
CA ILE A 138 6.59 -5.60 -16.51
C ILE A 138 5.68 -4.47 -16.97
N LYS A 139 4.42 -4.80 -17.26
CA LYS A 139 3.41 -3.87 -17.78
C LYS A 139 2.31 -3.54 -16.76
N VAL A 140 2.09 -4.41 -15.80
CA VAL A 140 1.07 -4.28 -14.76
C VAL A 140 1.71 -4.53 -13.41
N LEU A 141 1.42 -3.68 -12.44
CA LEU A 141 1.83 -3.84 -11.05
C LEU A 141 0.60 -3.95 -10.17
N LEU A 142 0.51 -5.02 -9.39
CA LEU A 142 -0.46 -5.14 -8.31
C LEU A 142 -0.05 -4.24 -7.14
N SER A 143 -1.04 -3.66 -6.47
CA SER A 143 -0.84 -2.79 -5.30
C SER A 143 -1.73 -3.20 -4.15
N GLY A 144 -1.25 -3.02 -2.92
CA GLY A 144 -2.04 -3.11 -1.68
C GLY A 144 -2.81 -1.82 -1.37
N ALA A 145 -2.71 -0.78 -2.21
CA ALA A 145 -3.40 0.48 -1.99
C ALA A 145 -4.92 0.29 -1.83
N GLY A 146 -5.53 1.00 -0.88
CA GLY A 146 -6.94 0.87 -0.52
C GLY A 146 -7.22 -0.15 0.59
N GLY A 147 -6.24 -0.96 1.01
CA GLY A 147 -6.38 -1.87 2.14
C GLY A 147 -6.75 -1.12 3.42
N ASP A 148 -6.02 -0.08 3.75
CA ASP A 148 -6.28 0.77 4.92
C ASP A 148 -7.66 1.44 4.89
N ASP A 149 -8.21 1.74 3.71
CA ASP A 149 -9.56 2.29 3.58
C ASP A 149 -10.63 1.24 3.92
N VAL A 150 -10.41 -0.01 3.52
CA VAL A 150 -11.36 -1.12 3.78
C VAL A 150 -11.21 -1.66 5.20
N PHE A 151 -9.98 -1.80 5.70
CA PHE A 151 -9.68 -2.45 6.98
C PHE A 151 -9.34 -1.47 8.12
N SER A 152 -9.54 -0.16 7.90
CA SER A 152 -9.37 0.88 8.93
C SER A 152 -7.94 1.04 9.46
N GLY A 153 -6.93 0.94 8.61
CA GLY A 153 -5.51 1.07 8.96
C GLY A 153 -5.04 2.49 9.29
N TYR A 154 -5.71 3.52 8.79
CA TYR A 154 -5.28 4.91 9.00
C TYR A 154 -5.50 5.43 10.42
N ARG A 155 -4.56 6.23 10.93
CA ARG A 155 -4.68 6.93 12.22
C ARG A 155 -5.95 7.77 12.33
N ARG A 156 -6.43 8.35 11.22
CA ARG A 156 -7.72 9.10 11.18
C ARG A 156 -8.92 8.25 11.60
N HIS A 157 -8.92 6.95 11.36
CA HIS A 157 -10.01 6.06 11.78
C HIS A 157 -10.07 5.93 13.32
N PHE A 158 -8.92 5.93 13.99
CA PHE A 158 -8.87 5.99 15.46
C PHE A 158 -9.42 7.32 15.97
N ALA A 159 -9.07 8.45 15.33
CA ALA A 159 -9.60 9.75 15.71
C ALA A 159 -11.14 9.80 15.65
N VAL A 160 -11.72 9.22 14.57
CA VAL A 160 -13.18 9.13 14.43
C VAL A 160 -13.79 8.27 15.55
N LYS A 161 -13.17 7.16 15.94
CA LYS A 161 -13.62 6.30 17.04
C LYS A 161 -13.69 7.08 18.37
N TYR A 162 -12.73 7.97 18.64
CA TYR A 162 -12.70 8.77 19.86
C TYR A 162 -13.54 10.05 19.78
N ASN A 163 -13.97 10.46 18.59
CA ASN A 163 -14.74 11.69 18.40
C ASN A 163 -16.06 11.68 19.18
N SER A 164 -16.73 10.53 19.32
CA SER A 164 -17.94 10.40 20.12
C SER A 164 -17.70 10.71 21.62
N TYR A 165 -16.53 10.33 22.15
CA TYR A 165 -16.14 10.67 23.53
C TYR A 165 -15.83 12.15 23.66
N ILE A 166 -15.14 12.76 22.70
CA ILE A 166 -14.86 14.20 22.67
C ILE A 166 -16.16 14.99 22.59
N LEU A 167 -17.11 14.56 21.79
CA LEU A 167 -18.42 15.20 21.64
C LEU A 167 -19.29 15.10 22.91
N SER A 168 -19.08 14.10 23.76
CA SER A 168 -19.78 13.96 25.05
C SER A 168 -19.22 14.86 26.16
N LEU A 169 -18.03 15.47 25.94
CA LEU A 169 -17.44 16.40 26.92
C LEU A 169 -18.18 17.73 26.99
N PRO A 170 -18.22 18.38 28.15
CA PRO A 170 -18.74 19.75 28.31
C PRO A 170 -18.07 20.70 27.30
N PRO A 171 -18.77 21.72 26.79
CA PRO A 171 -18.25 22.64 25.78
C PRO A 171 -16.95 23.36 26.19
N SER A 172 -16.74 23.62 27.48
CA SER A 172 -15.52 24.21 28.01
C SER A 172 -14.30 23.32 27.87
N ILE A 173 -14.44 22.02 28.11
CA ILE A 173 -13.37 21.03 27.99
C ILE A 173 -13.12 20.70 26.51
N ARG A 174 -14.18 20.62 25.71
CA ARG A 174 -14.08 20.34 24.27
C ARG A 174 -13.22 21.37 23.53
N ARG A 175 -13.38 22.67 23.85
CA ARG A 175 -12.57 23.74 23.24
C ARG A 175 -11.08 23.61 23.59
N LEU A 176 -10.75 23.11 24.76
CA LEU A 176 -9.36 22.95 25.22
C LEU A 176 -8.66 21.76 24.51
N VAL A 177 -9.41 20.74 24.10
CA VAL A 177 -8.91 19.54 23.40
C VAL A 177 -8.81 19.77 21.88
N GLN A 178 -9.54 20.76 21.35
CA GLN A 178 -9.59 21.09 19.92
C GLN A 178 -8.68 22.28 19.55
N SER A 179 -8.06 22.94 20.53
CA SER A 179 -7.04 23.99 20.33
C SER A 179 -5.63 23.38 20.26
#